data_0a4bfdf3845883be6211a30aa13b713d
#
_entry.id   0a4bfdf3845883be6211a30aa13b713d
#
_cell.length_a   1.000
_cell.length_b   1.000
_cell.length_c   1.000
_cell.angle_alpha   90.00
_cell.angle_beta   90.00
_cell.angle_gamma   90.00
#
_symmetry.space_group_name_H-M   'P 1'
#
loop_
_entity.id
_entity.type
_entity.pdbx_description
1 polymer ?
#
loop_
_entity_poly.entity_id
_entity_poly.type
_entity_poly.pdbx_seq_one_letter_code
_entity_poly.pdbx_strand_id
1 'polypeptide(L)'
;MTITGILKLARLLRLLRVLRRIEQFAAYGAAVLMLLMVSFTLIGHWLACIFYAIAYMERPHLPQPIGWLDSLADKYDMPYLANDTMSGPPIRTRYITALYFTFTSLTSIGFGNVAPNTNAEKIFSIFAMLLGCKSLV
;
A
#
# COMPACT_ATOMS: atom_id res chain seq x y z
N MET A 1 -4.57 15.27 -5.26
CA MET A 1 -4.30 14.75 -3.91
C MET A 1 -4.19 15.92 -2.97
N THR A 2 -5.17 16.09 -2.10
CA THR A 2 -5.27 17.29 -1.26
C THR A 2 -4.29 17.19 -0.08
N ILE A 3 -3.74 18.34 0.32
CA ILE A 3 -2.89 18.56 1.51
C ILE A 3 -3.45 17.86 2.76
N THR A 4 -4.77 17.69 2.84
CA THR A 4 -5.47 16.94 3.89
C THR A 4 -5.09 15.45 3.96
N GLY A 5 -4.70 14.82 2.85
CA GLY A 5 -4.21 13.43 2.83
C GLY A 5 -2.83 13.30 3.47
N ILE A 6 -1.93 14.26 3.21
CA ILE A 6 -0.59 14.31 3.79
C ILE A 6 -0.65 14.60 5.29
N LEU A 7 -1.57 15.48 5.72
CA LEU A 7 -1.80 15.76 7.14
C LEU A 7 -2.37 14.55 7.90
N LYS A 8 -3.19 13.72 7.25
CA LYS A 8 -3.65 12.44 7.84
C LYS A 8 -2.49 11.44 7.97
N LEU A 9 -1.58 11.41 7.01
CA LEU A 9 -0.37 10.58 7.08
C LEU A 9 0.56 11.04 8.23
N ALA A 10 0.71 12.35 8.42
CA ALA A 10 1.50 12.93 9.51
C ALA A 10 0.92 12.61 10.91
N ARG A 11 -0.42 12.51 11.02
CA ARG A 11 -1.06 12.07 12.27
C ARG A 11 -0.73 10.61 12.62
N LEU A 12 -0.57 9.75 11.63
CA LEU A 12 -0.14 8.35 11.80
C LEU A 12 1.33 8.24 12.26
N LEU A 13 2.20 9.19 11.91
CA LEU A 13 3.56 9.27 12.46
C LEU A 13 3.57 9.50 13.98
N ARG A 14 2.49 10.07 14.55
CA ARG A 14 2.34 10.20 15.99
C ARG A 14 2.17 8.83 16.68
N LEU A 15 1.58 7.84 15.99
CA LEU A 15 1.48 6.45 16.47
C LEU A 15 2.85 5.76 16.60
N LEU A 16 3.81 6.08 15.72
CA LEU A 16 5.19 5.61 15.87
C LEU A 16 5.85 6.07 17.17
N ARG A 17 5.45 7.22 17.70
CA ARG A 17 5.94 7.71 19.01
C ARG A 17 5.34 6.90 20.16
N VAL A 18 4.11 6.42 20.02
CA VAL A 18 3.47 5.52 20.99
C VAL A 18 4.15 4.15 20.97
N LEU A 19 4.51 3.65 19.79
CA LEU A 19 5.25 2.38 19.62
C LEU A 19 6.57 2.35 20.38
N ARG A 20 7.34 3.45 20.41
CA ARG A 20 8.57 3.57 21.19
C ARG A 20 8.36 3.52 22.69
N ARG A 21 7.19 3.96 23.19
CA ARG A 21 6.86 3.90 24.62
C ARG A 21 6.48 2.50 25.10
N ILE A 22 6.00 1.65 24.17
CA ILE A 22 5.53 0.29 24.50
C ILE A 22 6.70 -0.70 24.64
N GLU A 23 7.90 -0.38 24.11
CA GLU A 23 9.12 -1.16 24.38
C GLU A 23 9.41 -1.31 25.89
N GLN A 24 8.92 -0.40 26.72
CA GLN A 24 9.03 -0.49 28.18
C GLN A 24 8.08 -1.55 28.80
N PHE A 25 7.09 -2.04 28.06
CA PHE A 25 6.15 -3.09 28.48
C PHE A 25 6.54 -4.50 27.98
N ALA A 26 7.79 -4.68 27.52
CA ALA A 26 8.30 -5.94 26.98
C ALA A 26 8.28 -7.14 27.94
N ALA A 27 7.84 -6.98 29.19
CA ALA A 27 7.70 -8.05 30.16
C ALA A 27 6.59 -9.07 29.82
N TYR A 28 5.68 -8.74 28.91
CA TYR A 28 4.57 -9.59 28.49
C TYR A 28 4.72 -9.97 27.02
N GLY A 29 5.11 -11.20 26.72
CA GLY A 29 5.29 -11.70 25.34
C GLY A 29 4.07 -11.50 24.44
N ALA A 30 2.85 -11.61 24.98
CA ALA A 30 1.61 -11.34 24.26
C ALA A 30 1.48 -9.87 23.83
N ALA A 31 1.90 -8.93 24.69
CA ALA A 31 1.85 -7.50 24.35
C ALA A 31 2.84 -7.15 23.21
N VAL A 32 4.03 -7.75 23.21
CA VAL A 32 5.02 -7.59 22.17
C VAL A 32 4.49 -8.14 20.83
N LEU A 33 3.87 -9.32 20.84
CA LEU A 33 3.28 -9.91 19.64
C LEU A 33 2.18 -9.03 19.05
N MET A 34 1.26 -8.53 19.88
CA MET A 34 0.20 -7.61 19.43
C MET A 34 0.78 -6.32 18.86
N LEU A 35 1.83 -5.79 19.48
CA LEU A 35 2.53 -4.61 18.99
C LEU A 35 3.17 -4.84 17.62
N LEU A 36 3.84 -5.97 17.43
CA LEU A 36 4.43 -6.34 16.16
C LEU A 36 3.36 -6.45 15.07
N MET A 37 2.22 -7.09 15.36
CA MET A 37 1.11 -7.21 14.42
C MET A 37 0.53 -5.85 14.03
N VAL A 38 0.34 -4.96 15.01
CA VAL A 38 -0.17 -3.60 14.75
C VAL A 38 0.84 -2.78 13.94
N SER A 39 2.12 -2.84 14.27
CA SER A 39 3.17 -2.11 13.53
C SER A 39 3.30 -2.61 12.10
N PHE A 40 3.27 -3.93 11.89
CA PHE A 40 3.31 -4.55 10.58
C PHE A 40 2.11 -4.14 9.72
N THR A 41 0.91 -4.14 10.30
CA THR A 41 -0.32 -3.70 9.63
C THR A 41 -0.25 -2.22 9.24
N LEU A 42 0.31 -1.38 10.11
CA LEU A 42 0.48 0.05 9.86
C LEU A 42 1.46 0.32 8.70
N ILE A 43 2.58 -0.38 8.67
CA ILE A 43 3.56 -0.31 7.57
C ILE A 43 2.90 -0.76 6.27
N GLY A 44 2.17 -1.88 6.28
CA GLY A 44 1.41 -2.38 5.14
C GLY A 44 0.39 -1.36 4.62
N HIS A 45 -0.33 -0.69 5.51
CA HIS A 45 -1.27 0.37 5.14
C HIS A 45 -0.57 1.55 4.46
N TRP A 46 0.55 2.03 4.99
CA TRP A 46 1.29 3.13 4.37
C TRP A 46 1.81 2.77 2.98
N LEU A 47 2.42 1.59 2.85
CA LEU A 47 2.92 1.12 1.57
C LEU A 47 1.78 0.93 0.55
N ALA A 48 0.62 0.44 0.97
CA ALA A 48 -0.55 0.32 0.10
C ALA A 48 -1.05 1.70 -0.38
N CYS A 49 -1.06 2.70 0.49
CA CYS A 49 -1.41 4.07 0.11
C CYS A 49 -0.41 4.67 -0.88
N ILE A 50 0.89 4.42 -0.71
CA ILE A 50 1.93 4.89 -1.63
C ILE A 50 1.82 4.17 -2.98
N PHE A 51 1.62 2.87 -2.97
CA PHE A 51 1.44 2.08 -4.19
C PHE A 51 0.25 2.56 -5.03
N TYR A 52 -0.88 2.83 -4.37
CA TYR A 52 -2.03 3.44 -5.02
C TYR A 52 -1.73 4.84 -5.56
N ALA A 53 -1.06 5.68 -4.76
CA ALA A 53 -0.73 7.04 -5.15
C ALA A 53 0.18 7.10 -6.38
N ILE A 54 1.19 6.24 -6.46
CA ILE A 54 2.10 6.14 -7.60
C ILE A 54 1.30 5.82 -8.86
N ALA A 55 0.48 4.77 -8.84
CA ALA A 55 -0.32 4.37 -9.99
C ALA A 55 -1.32 5.46 -10.41
N TYR A 56 -1.96 6.12 -9.44
CA TYR A 56 -2.90 7.20 -9.71
C TYR A 56 -2.24 8.42 -10.35
N MET A 57 -1.04 8.79 -9.89
CA MET A 57 -0.29 9.94 -10.41
C MET A 57 0.34 9.65 -11.78
N GLU A 58 0.81 8.44 -12.01
CA GLU A 58 1.48 8.05 -13.25
C GLU A 58 0.48 7.81 -14.39
N ARG A 59 -0.71 7.32 -14.07
CA ARG A 59 -1.74 6.96 -15.04
C ARG A 59 -2.02 8.01 -16.14
N PRO A 60 -2.22 9.32 -15.84
CA PRO A 60 -2.48 10.33 -16.87
C PRO A 60 -1.28 10.61 -17.79
N HIS A 61 -0.08 10.20 -17.41
CA HIS A 61 1.16 10.41 -18.15
C HIS A 61 1.56 9.19 -19.02
N LEU A 62 0.87 8.07 -18.85
CA LEU A 62 1.14 6.86 -19.61
C LEU A 62 0.48 6.91 -20.97
N PRO A 63 1.21 6.54 -22.07
CA PRO A 63 0.66 6.49 -23.42
C PRO A 63 -0.36 5.36 -23.61
N GLN A 64 -0.32 4.34 -22.76
CA GLN A 64 -1.24 3.21 -22.73
C GLN A 64 -1.64 2.86 -21.29
N PRO A 65 -2.87 2.35 -21.09
CA PRO A 65 -3.36 1.96 -19.76
C PRO A 65 -2.77 0.60 -19.36
N ILE A 66 -1.52 0.60 -18.89
CA ILE A 66 -0.78 -0.61 -18.52
C ILE A 66 -0.59 -0.77 -16.99
N GLY A 67 -0.94 0.23 -16.20
CA GLY A 67 -0.78 0.20 -14.74
C GLY A 67 -1.61 -0.89 -14.07
N TRP A 68 -1.30 -1.20 -12.82
CA TRP A 68 -2.08 -2.18 -12.06
C TRP A 68 -3.53 -1.74 -11.82
N LEU A 69 -3.79 -0.43 -11.75
CA LEU A 69 -5.15 0.12 -11.66
C LEU A 69 -5.97 -0.15 -12.92
N ASP A 70 -5.34 -0.02 -14.09
CA ASP A 70 -5.99 -0.30 -15.37
C ASP A 70 -6.24 -1.81 -15.53
N SER A 71 -5.28 -2.64 -15.15
CA SER A 71 -5.45 -4.10 -15.11
C SER A 71 -6.57 -4.52 -14.15
N LEU A 72 -6.73 -3.81 -13.03
CA LEU A 72 -7.85 -4.03 -12.11
C LEU A 72 -9.18 -3.63 -12.73
N ALA A 73 -9.22 -2.50 -13.43
CA ALA A 73 -10.41 -2.01 -14.13
C ALA A 73 -10.87 -2.98 -15.21
N ASP A 74 -9.95 -3.54 -15.98
CA ASP A 74 -10.23 -4.56 -17.01
C ASP A 74 -10.79 -5.84 -16.37
N LYS A 75 -10.23 -6.26 -15.24
CA LYS A 75 -10.66 -7.47 -14.54
C LYS A 75 -12.09 -7.36 -13.99
N TYR A 76 -12.52 -6.15 -13.64
CA TYR A 76 -13.88 -5.89 -13.12
C TYR A 76 -14.83 -5.36 -14.19
N ASP A 77 -14.38 -5.23 -15.44
CA ASP A 77 -15.15 -4.63 -16.54
C ASP A 77 -15.67 -3.21 -16.20
N MET A 78 -14.85 -2.46 -15.52
CA MET A 78 -15.14 -1.09 -15.07
C MET A 78 -14.04 -0.14 -15.54
N PRO A 79 -14.02 0.25 -16.84
CA PRO A 79 -12.97 1.10 -17.37
C PRO A 79 -13.01 2.50 -16.80
N TYR A 80 -11.85 3.14 -16.72
CA TYR A 80 -11.75 4.55 -16.35
C TYR A 80 -12.14 5.43 -17.54
N LEU A 81 -13.12 6.30 -17.35
CA LEU A 81 -13.55 7.27 -18.36
C LEU A 81 -12.82 8.60 -18.17
N ALA A 82 -12.40 9.22 -19.27
CA ALA A 82 -11.61 10.45 -19.26
C ALA A 82 -12.33 11.65 -18.60
N ASN A 83 -13.66 11.65 -18.66
CA ASN A 83 -14.49 12.75 -18.19
C ASN A 83 -15.16 12.50 -16.82
N ASP A 84 -14.91 11.35 -16.21
CA ASP A 84 -15.53 10.98 -14.93
C ASP A 84 -14.48 10.58 -13.90
N THR A 85 -14.29 11.44 -12.90
CA THR A 85 -13.35 11.19 -11.80
C THR A 85 -13.79 10.04 -10.88
N MET A 86 -15.05 9.64 -10.96
CA MET A 86 -15.62 8.54 -10.18
C MET A 86 -15.64 7.21 -10.95
N SER A 87 -15.19 7.20 -12.20
CA SER A 87 -15.12 5.98 -13.02
C SER A 87 -14.09 4.98 -12.50
N GLY A 88 -14.20 3.74 -12.95
CA GLY A 88 -13.33 2.63 -12.54
C GLY A 88 -13.83 1.87 -11.31
N PRO A 89 -13.09 0.89 -10.82
CA PRO A 89 -13.48 0.09 -9.67
C PRO A 89 -13.70 0.94 -8.41
N PRO A 90 -14.59 0.55 -7.48
CA PRO A 90 -14.84 1.28 -6.23
C PRO A 90 -13.54 1.50 -5.45
N ILE A 91 -13.43 2.63 -4.74
CA ILE A 91 -12.23 2.97 -3.94
C ILE A 91 -11.91 1.86 -2.92
N ARG A 92 -12.92 1.21 -2.38
CA ARG A 92 -12.75 0.08 -1.46
C ARG A 92 -12.01 -1.08 -2.13
N THR A 93 -12.38 -1.43 -3.36
CA THR A 93 -11.73 -2.51 -4.11
C THR A 93 -10.28 -2.16 -4.45
N ARG A 94 -10.04 -0.92 -4.87
CA ARG A 94 -8.68 -0.41 -5.15
C ARG A 94 -7.79 -0.49 -3.90
N TYR A 95 -8.31 -0.05 -2.75
CA TYR A 95 -7.57 -0.08 -1.49
C TYR A 95 -7.27 -1.50 -1.01
N ILE A 96 -8.27 -2.39 -1.02
CA ILE A 96 -8.10 -3.80 -0.63
C ILE A 96 -7.09 -4.50 -1.53
N THR A 97 -7.13 -4.24 -2.84
CA THR A 97 -6.18 -4.79 -3.80
C THR A 97 -4.75 -4.29 -3.55
N ALA A 98 -4.57 -3.00 -3.30
CA ALA A 98 -3.27 -2.42 -2.96
C ALA A 98 -2.73 -2.99 -1.63
N LEU A 99 -3.58 -3.12 -0.63
CA LEU A 99 -3.25 -3.69 0.67
C LEU A 99 -2.85 -5.17 0.54
N TYR A 100 -3.62 -5.94 -0.20
CA TYR A 100 -3.33 -7.35 -0.50
C TYR A 100 -1.97 -7.51 -1.19
N PHE A 101 -1.69 -6.72 -2.24
CA PHE A 101 -0.39 -6.73 -2.92
C PHE A 101 0.75 -6.42 -1.94
N THR A 102 0.59 -5.41 -1.12
CA THR A 102 1.61 -4.99 -0.16
C THR A 102 1.90 -6.08 0.87
N PHE A 103 0.84 -6.69 1.43
CA PHE A 103 1.02 -7.77 2.41
C PHE A 103 1.67 -9.00 1.80
N THR A 104 1.27 -9.42 0.60
CA THR A 104 1.90 -10.56 -0.08
C THR A 104 3.37 -10.31 -0.40
N SER A 105 3.74 -9.05 -0.68
CA SER A 105 5.12 -8.63 -0.93
C SER A 105 5.94 -8.57 0.36
N LEU A 106 5.39 -7.98 1.43
CA LEU A 106 6.05 -7.88 2.74
C LEU A 106 6.28 -9.24 3.39
N THR A 107 5.33 -10.17 3.26
CA THR A 107 5.43 -11.53 3.79
C THR A 107 6.23 -12.46 2.89
N SER A 108 6.73 -11.99 1.75
CA SER A 108 7.47 -12.77 0.74
C SER A 108 6.67 -13.94 0.14
N ILE A 109 5.33 -13.92 0.23
CA ILE A 109 4.47 -14.93 -0.37
C ILE A 109 4.38 -14.74 -1.88
N GLY A 110 4.04 -13.51 -2.34
CA GLY A 110 4.06 -13.11 -3.74
C GLY A 110 3.18 -13.96 -4.65
N PHE A 111 1.87 -14.00 -4.43
CA PHE A 111 0.96 -14.78 -5.28
C PHE A 111 0.96 -14.39 -6.77
N GLY A 112 1.34 -13.16 -7.11
CA GLY A 112 1.51 -12.70 -8.49
C GLY A 112 0.23 -12.36 -9.25
N ASN A 113 -0.94 -12.42 -8.63
CA ASN A 113 -2.22 -12.07 -9.24
C ASN A 113 -2.48 -10.55 -9.28
N VAL A 114 -1.73 -9.79 -8.53
CA VAL A 114 -1.59 -8.34 -8.60
C VAL A 114 -0.12 -8.05 -8.74
N ALA A 115 0.28 -7.40 -9.81
CA ALA A 115 1.69 -7.16 -10.11
C ALA A 115 1.91 -5.71 -10.54
N PRO A 116 3.08 -5.14 -10.24
CA PRO A 116 3.48 -3.85 -10.76
C PRO A 116 3.78 -3.98 -12.26
N ASN A 117 3.19 -3.12 -13.07
CA ASN A 117 3.36 -3.16 -14.52
C ASN A 117 4.24 -2.02 -15.02
N THR A 118 4.14 -0.83 -14.42
CA THR A 118 4.96 0.33 -14.80
C THR A 118 6.32 0.32 -14.08
N ASN A 119 7.26 1.09 -14.60
CA ASN A 119 8.59 1.18 -14.01
C ASN A 119 8.58 1.77 -12.60
N ALA A 120 7.74 2.80 -12.37
CA ALA A 120 7.62 3.40 -11.05
C ALA A 120 7.01 2.43 -10.03
N GLU A 121 5.97 1.67 -10.43
CA GLU A 121 5.38 0.62 -9.61
C GLU A 121 6.39 -0.48 -9.28
N LYS A 122 7.23 -0.89 -10.24
CA LYS A 122 8.29 -1.89 -10.05
C LYS A 122 9.37 -1.43 -9.10
N ILE A 123 9.85 -0.19 -9.26
CA ILE A 123 10.86 0.40 -8.36
C ILE A 123 10.32 0.47 -6.93
N PHE A 124 9.09 0.95 -6.76
CA PHE A 124 8.45 0.96 -5.45
C PHE A 124 8.35 -0.44 -4.84
N SER A 125 7.98 -1.44 -5.64
CA SER A 125 7.85 -2.83 -5.20
C SER A 125 9.18 -3.41 -4.71
N ILE A 126 10.29 -3.08 -5.36
CA ILE A 126 11.63 -3.47 -4.91
C ILE A 126 11.91 -2.91 -3.50
N PHE A 127 11.64 -1.62 -3.28
CA PHE A 127 11.80 -1.02 -1.95
C PHE A 127 10.89 -1.67 -0.89
N ALA A 128 9.63 -1.95 -1.23
CA ALA A 128 8.70 -2.61 -0.34
C ALA A 128 9.18 -4.02 0.04
N MET A 129 9.70 -4.78 -0.90
CA MET A 129 10.27 -6.12 -0.65
C MET A 129 11.51 -6.07 0.23
N LEU A 130 12.40 -5.09 0.03
CA LEU A 130 13.58 -4.91 0.88
C LEU A 130 13.21 -4.54 2.31
N LEU A 131 12.17 -3.72 2.50
CA LEU A 131 11.64 -3.39 3.83
C LEU A 131 11.04 -4.64 4.50
N GLY A 132 10.30 -5.46 3.75
CA GLY A 132 9.74 -6.71 4.25
C GLY A 132 10.82 -7.70 4.69
N CYS A 133 11.87 -7.86 3.90
CA CYS A 133 13.00 -8.72 4.23
C CYS A 133 13.68 -8.29 5.53
N LYS A 134 13.88 -6.98 5.74
CA LYS A 134 14.48 -6.44 6.96
C LYS A 134 13.58 -6.58 8.19
N SER A 135 12.27 -6.61 8.01
CA SER A 135 11.31 -6.75 9.12
C SER A 135 11.20 -8.19 9.63
N LEU A 136 11.61 -9.18 8.81
CA LEU A 136 11.56 -10.61 9.15
C LEU A 136 12.87 -11.13 9.80
N VAL A 137 13.95 -10.37 9.70
CA VAL A 137 15.26 -10.64 10.31
C VAL A 137 15.43 -9.81 11.57
#